data_de18edf3e61362644e7aab8113bd3463
#
_entry.id   de18edf3e61362644e7aab8113bd3463
#
_cell.length_a   1.000
_cell.length_b   1.000
_cell.length_c   1.000
_cell.angle_alpha   90.00
_cell.angle_beta   90.00
_cell.angle_gamma   90.00
#
_symmetry.space_group_name_H-M   'P 1'
#
loop_
_entity.id
_entity.type
_entity.pdbx_description
1 polymer ?
#
loop_
_entity_poly.entity_id
_entity_poly.type
_entity_poly.pdbx_seq_one_letter_code
_entity_poly.pdbx_strand_id
1 'polypeptide(L)'
;MLAGFKLNSEIRSFKRNRLTRAALVILVLMPLLYSALYLWAFWNPFGNLNALPVALVNSDKGTSVDGKELRAGDKVIEGLKENDQISWIETDSEDARRGVESGEYYFSLELPENFSDAVASPTSGKPEKANLISTYNDANGYLLSLIHI
;
A
#
# COMPACT_ATOMS: atom_id res chain seq x y z
N MET A 1 10.68 -57.89 -0.94
CA MET A 1 9.93 -58.11 0.31
C MET A 1 9.53 -56.74 0.87
N LEU A 2 8.32 -56.32 0.63
CA LEU A 2 7.74 -55.12 1.23
C LEU A 2 7.31 -55.51 2.65
N ALA A 3 8.07 -55.02 3.63
CA ALA A 3 7.70 -55.18 5.03
C ALA A 3 6.38 -54.43 5.26
N GLY A 4 5.32 -55.19 5.53
CA GLY A 4 3.99 -54.64 5.82
C GLY A 4 4.08 -53.66 6.99
N PHE A 5 3.93 -52.44 6.70
CA PHE A 5 3.90 -51.35 7.67
C PHE A 5 2.69 -51.57 8.60
N LYS A 6 2.93 -52.12 9.79
CA LYS A 6 1.86 -52.36 10.77
C LYS A 6 1.51 -51.05 11.45
N LEU A 7 0.79 -50.21 10.74
CA LEU A 7 0.35 -48.87 11.17
C LEU A 7 -0.27 -48.89 12.59
N ASN A 8 -1.04 -49.93 12.90
CA ASN A 8 -1.70 -50.08 14.20
C ASN A 8 -0.75 -50.32 15.38
N SER A 9 0.39 -51.00 15.16
CA SER A 9 1.38 -51.23 16.21
C SER A 9 2.20 -49.98 16.50
N GLU A 10 2.53 -49.23 15.47
CA GLU A 10 3.22 -47.95 15.58
C GLU A 10 2.35 -46.91 16.32
N ILE A 11 1.08 -46.76 15.93
CA ILE A 11 0.13 -45.84 16.61
C ILE A 11 -0.05 -46.21 18.09
N ARG A 12 -0.07 -47.50 18.45
CA ARG A 12 -0.19 -47.94 19.82
C ARG A 12 1.07 -47.64 20.64
N SER A 13 2.25 -47.74 20.03
CA SER A 13 3.53 -47.40 20.64
C SER A 13 3.62 -45.88 20.90
N PHE A 14 3.16 -45.07 19.98
CA PHE A 14 3.07 -43.61 20.15
C PHE A 14 2.16 -43.19 21.32
N LYS A 15 1.01 -43.86 21.51
CA LYS A 15 0.09 -43.58 22.61
C LYS A 15 0.64 -43.93 24.00
N ARG A 16 1.56 -44.91 24.11
CA ARG A 16 2.08 -45.40 25.39
C ARG A 16 3.27 -44.59 25.90
N ASN A 17 4.07 -44.01 25.05
CA ASN A 17 5.25 -43.25 25.44
C ASN A 17 4.95 -41.78 25.60
N ARG A 18 5.13 -41.23 26.82
CA ARG A 18 4.89 -39.78 27.13
C ARG A 18 5.81 -38.89 26.34
N LEU A 19 7.09 -39.29 26.13
CA LEU A 19 8.07 -38.50 25.38
C LEU A 19 7.68 -38.40 23.90
N THR A 20 7.25 -39.50 23.30
CA THR A 20 6.84 -39.55 21.89
C THR A 20 5.58 -38.71 21.65
N ARG A 21 4.62 -38.73 22.60
CA ARG A 21 3.42 -37.86 22.53
C ARG A 21 3.81 -36.39 22.62
N ALA A 22 4.71 -36.03 23.53
CA ALA A 22 5.19 -34.66 23.65
C ALA A 22 5.88 -34.19 22.36
N ALA A 23 6.76 -35.05 21.78
CA ALA A 23 7.42 -34.76 20.52
C ALA A 23 6.42 -34.54 19.37
N LEU A 24 5.37 -35.36 19.30
CA LEU A 24 4.32 -35.25 18.27
C LEU A 24 3.48 -33.98 18.43
N VAL A 25 3.15 -33.64 19.66
CA VAL A 25 2.45 -32.36 19.98
C VAL A 25 3.30 -31.16 19.58
N ILE A 26 4.59 -31.17 19.91
CA ILE A 26 5.51 -30.08 19.53
C ILE A 26 5.62 -29.99 18.00
N LEU A 27 5.75 -31.13 17.32
CA LEU A 27 5.87 -31.17 15.86
C LEU A 27 4.64 -30.57 15.14
N VAL A 28 3.43 -30.77 15.70
CA VAL A 28 2.19 -30.19 15.16
C VAL A 28 2.01 -28.74 15.61
N LEU A 29 2.38 -28.44 16.86
CA LEU A 29 2.18 -27.12 17.45
C LEU A 29 3.11 -26.06 16.83
N MET A 30 4.35 -26.43 16.49
CA MET A 30 5.33 -25.50 15.91
C MET A 30 4.85 -24.83 14.62
N PRO A 31 4.42 -25.56 13.57
CA PRO A 31 3.91 -24.91 12.36
C PRO A 31 2.60 -24.12 12.61
N LEU A 32 1.76 -24.57 13.54
CA LEU A 32 0.56 -23.84 13.91
C LEU A 32 0.88 -22.50 14.60
N LEU A 33 1.82 -22.53 15.55
CA LEU A 33 2.30 -21.29 16.21
C LEU A 33 2.95 -20.34 15.20
N TYR A 34 3.79 -20.85 14.32
CA TYR A 34 4.43 -20.05 13.29
C TYR A 34 3.38 -19.41 12.39
N SER A 35 2.40 -20.18 11.91
CA SER A 35 1.32 -19.68 11.07
C SER A 35 0.43 -18.66 11.81
N ALA A 36 0.14 -18.92 13.09
CA ALA A 36 -0.66 -18.01 13.91
C ALA A 36 0.06 -16.69 14.16
N LEU A 37 1.37 -16.72 14.46
CA LEU A 37 2.20 -15.53 14.63
C LEU A 37 2.33 -14.75 13.32
N TYR A 38 2.51 -15.46 12.21
CA TYR A 38 2.56 -14.84 10.89
C TYR A 38 1.25 -14.14 10.54
N LEU A 39 0.11 -14.84 10.70
CA LEU A 39 -1.22 -14.26 10.48
C LEU A 39 -1.48 -13.08 11.43
N TRP A 40 -1.06 -13.16 12.69
CA TRP A 40 -1.22 -12.07 13.65
C TRP A 40 -0.37 -10.85 13.28
N ALA A 41 0.89 -11.06 12.90
CA ALA A 41 1.80 -9.99 12.49
C ALA A 41 1.33 -9.28 11.20
N PHE A 42 0.73 -10.04 10.27
CA PHE A 42 0.22 -9.53 9.00
C PHE A 42 -1.31 -9.42 8.93
N TRP A 43 -1.99 -9.44 10.07
CA TRP A 43 -3.45 -9.40 10.13
C TRP A 43 -4.04 -8.11 9.54
N ASN A 44 -3.33 -7.01 9.70
CA ASN A 44 -3.76 -5.71 9.19
C ASN A 44 -2.57 -4.91 8.66
N PRO A 45 -2.01 -5.31 7.51
CA PRO A 45 -0.87 -4.59 6.91
C PRO A 45 -1.23 -3.15 6.53
N PHE A 46 -2.52 -2.87 6.34
CA PHE A 46 -3.02 -1.55 5.95
C PHE A 46 -3.56 -0.72 7.14
N GLY A 47 -3.57 -1.27 8.35
CA GLY A 47 -4.14 -0.59 9.53
C GLY A 47 -3.37 0.64 9.99
N ASN A 48 -2.16 0.85 9.49
CA ASN A 48 -1.31 1.99 9.81
C ASN A 48 -0.98 2.86 8.57
N LEU A 49 -1.75 2.75 7.49
CA LEU A 49 -1.55 3.59 6.30
C LEU A 49 -1.74 5.09 6.62
N ASN A 50 -2.58 5.41 7.60
CA ASN A 50 -2.75 6.77 8.12
C ASN A 50 -1.49 7.33 8.80
N ALA A 51 -0.51 6.49 9.11
CA ALA A 51 0.80 6.90 9.62
C ALA A 51 1.85 7.10 8.51
N LEU A 52 1.50 6.82 7.25
CA LEU A 52 2.41 7.00 6.12
C LEU A 52 2.31 8.43 5.60
N PRO A 53 3.34 9.26 5.78
CA PRO A 53 3.37 10.60 5.25
C PRO A 53 3.52 10.56 3.73
N VAL A 54 2.61 11.20 3.02
CA VAL A 54 2.62 11.34 1.56
C VAL A 54 2.61 12.82 1.21
N ALA A 55 3.58 13.25 0.42
CA ALA A 55 3.65 14.62 -0.04
C ALA A 55 2.60 14.87 -1.14
N LEU A 56 1.86 15.95 -1.02
CA LEU A 56 0.83 16.37 -1.96
C LEU A 56 1.17 17.74 -2.50
N VAL A 57 1.40 17.82 -3.81
CA VAL A 57 1.81 19.05 -4.49
C VAL A 57 0.72 19.49 -5.45
N ASN A 58 0.25 20.71 -5.28
CA ASN A 58 -0.70 21.33 -6.20
C ASN A 58 -0.01 22.42 -7.02
N SER A 59 0.40 22.10 -8.23
CA SER A 59 0.96 23.05 -9.19
C SER A 59 -0.10 23.59 -10.16
N ASP A 60 -1.37 23.14 -10.06
CA ASP A 60 -2.44 23.51 -10.97
C ASP A 60 -2.76 25.02 -10.93
N LYS A 61 -2.74 25.65 -12.09
CA LYS A 61 -3.03 27.09 -12.22
C LYS A 61 -4.52 27.40 -12.38
N GLY A 62 -5.35 26.37 -12.50
CA GLY A 62 -6.74 26.52 -12.85
C GLY A 62 -6.95 26.90 -14.32
N THR A 63 -8.20 26.93 -14.76
CA THR A 63 -8.59 27.37 -16.10
C THR A 63 -9.94 28.08 -16.08
N SER A 64 -10.34 28.67 -17.20
CA SER A 64 -11.67 29.28 -17.35
C SER A 64 -12.47 28.57 -18.42
N VAL A 65 -13.67 28.11 -18.05
CA VAL A 65 -14.63 27.45 -18.95
C VAL A 65 -15.93 28.26 -18.93
N ASP A 66 -16.35 28.71 -20.08
CA ASP A 66 -17.58 29.53 -20.24
C ASP A 66 -17.63 30.77 -19.29
N GLY A 67 -16.46 31.38 -19.05
CA GLY A 67 -16.31 32.55 -18.18
C GLY A 67 -16.37 32.22 -16.69
N LYS A 68 -16.36 30.95 -16.29
CA LYS A 68 -16.27 30.50 -14.91
C LYS A 68 -14.89 29.87 -14.64
N GLU A 69 -14.30 30.30 -13.53
CA GLU A 69 -13.03 29.72 -13.09
C GLU A 69 -13.23 28.23 -12.68
N LEU A 70 -12.41 27.36 -13.21
CA LEU A 70 -12.33 25.94 -12.85
C LEU A 70 -10.98 25.68 -12.22
N ARG A 71 -10.97 25.25 -10.96
CA ARG A 71 -9.81 24.78 -10.21
C ARG A 71 -10.00 23.30 -9.87
N ALA A 72 -9.74 22.47 -10.86
CA ALA A 72 -9.94 21.02 -10.69
C ALA A 72 -8.91 20.42 -9.72
N GLY A 73 -7.68 20.98 -9.70
CA GLY A 73 -6.64 20.57 -8.76
C GLY A 73 -7.05 20.75 -7.31
N ASP A 74 -7.59 21.94 -6.95
CA ASP A 74 -8.02 22.20 -5.58
C ASP A 74 -9.09 21.22 -5.11
N LYS A 75 -10.05 20.86 -5.98
CA LYS A 75 -11.09 19.88 -5.65
C LYS A 75 -10.53 18.47 -5.43
N VAL A 76 -9.51 18.09 -6.20
CA VAL A 76 -8.84 16.79 -6.02
C VAL A 76 -8.09 16.75 -4.70
N ILE A 77 -7.36 17.83 -4.37
CA ILE A 77 -6.64 17.97 -3.10
C ILE A 77 -7.61 17.87 -1.91
N GLU A 78 -8.72 18.59 -1.98
CA GLU A 78 -9.76 18.60 -0.95
C GLU A 78 -10.34 17.19 -0.75
N GLY A 79 -10.71 16.50 -1.85
CA GLY A 79 -11.22 15.14 -1.79
C GLY A 79 -10.19 14.09 -1.29
N LEU A 80 -8.89 14.29 -1.59
CA LEU A 80 -7.85 13.43 -1.05
C LEU A 80 -7.67 13.63 0.46
N LYS A 81 -7.72 14.86 0.95
CA LYS A 81 -7.61 15.19 2.37
C LYS A 81 -8.79 14.70 3.22
N GLU A 82 -9.97 14.54 2.63
CA GLU A 82 -11.11 13.92 3.31
C GLU A 82 -10.91 12.43 3.61
N ASN A 83 -9.93 11.80 2.97
CA ASN A 83 -9.61 10.40 3.20
C ASN A 83 -8.59 10.23 4.33
N ASP A 84 -9.06 9.86 5.51
CA ASP A 84 -8.27 9.65 6.73
C ASP A 84 -7.33 8.42 6.68
N GLN A 85 -7.33 7.66 5.58
CA GLN A 85 -6.50 6.46 5.46
C GLN A 85 -5.04 6.76 5.16
N ILE A 86 -4.71 7.95 4.68
CA ILE A 86 -3.36 8.38 4.32
C ILE A 86 -3.09 9.74 4.95
N SER A 87 -1.88 9.94 5.48
CA SER A 87 -1.44 11.24 6.00
C SER A 87 -0.95 12.12 4.85
N TRP A 88 -1.86 12.91 4.27
CA TRP A 88 -1.53 13.84 3.20
C TRP A 88 -0.87 15.09 3.76
N ILE A 89 0.33 15.40 3.30
CA ILE A 89 1.10 16.58 3.68
C ILE A 89 1.26 17.46 2.45
N GLU A 90 0.57 18.62 2.46
CA GLU A 90 0.69 19.59 1.38
C GLU A 90 2.03 20.31 1.48
N THR A 91 2.76 20.31 0.38
CA THR A 91 4.10 20.91 0.29
C THR A 91 4.40 21.33 -1.14
N ASP A 92 5.55 21.96 -1.37
CA ASP A 92 6.01 22.30 -2.71
C ASP A 92 6.75 21.12 -3.39
N SER A 93 6.96 21.24 -4.70
CA SER A 93 7.57 20.18 -5.52
C SER A 93 9.02 19.88 -5.11
N GLU A 94 9.79 20.90 -4.67
CA GLU A 94 11.19 20.71 -4.26
C GLU A 94 11.27 19.97 -2.92
N ASP A 95 10.43 20.35 -1.97
CA ASP A 95 10.38 19.72 -0.66
C ASP A 95 9.84 18.29 -0.75
N ALA A 96 8.79 18.08 -1.57
CA ALA A 96 8.26 16.75 -1.87
C ALA A 96 9.35 15.81 -2.41
N ARG A 97 10.15 16.28 -3.38
CA ARG A 97 11.25 15.49 -3.96
C ARG A 97 12.31 15.16 -2.92
N ARG A 98 12.76 16.16 -2.13
CA ARG A 98 13.75 15.96 -1.07
C ARG A 98 13.25 14.98 -0.01
N GLY A 99 11.99 15.12 0.41
CA GLY A 99 11.37 14.26 1.41
C GLY A 99 11.23 12.81 0.94
N VAL A 100 10.92 12.59 -0.34
CA VAL A 100 10.91 11.24 -0.93
C VAL A 100 12.32 10.65 -1.01
N GLU A 101 13.32 11.44 -1.42
CA GLU A 101 14.72 11.00 -1.49
C GLU A 101 15.29 10.67 -0.10
N SER A 102 14.93 11.43 0.92
CA SER A 102 15.37 11.21 2.31
C SER A 102 14.58 10.12 3.04
N GLY A 103 13.45 9.68 2.49
CA GLY A 103 12.55 8.71 3.13
C GLY A 103 11.60 9.33 4.16
N GLU A 104 11.48 10.65 4.23
CA GLU A 104 10.51 11.38 5.04
C GLU A 104 9.09 11.18 4.51
N TYR A 105 8.93 11.21 3.18
CA TYR A 105 7.69 10.86 2.51
C TYR A 105 7.82 9.52 1.80
N TYR A 106 6.76 8.72 1.85
CA TYR A 106 6.70 7.43 1.16
C TYR A 106 6.70 7.60 -0.35
N PHE A 107 5.91 8.53 -0.82
CA PHE A 107 5.86 8.98 -2.21
C PHE A 107 5.31 10.41 -2.25
N SER A 108 5.39 11.05 -3.41
CA SER A 108 4.71 12.31 -3.66
C SER A 108 3.71 12.16 -4.80
N LEU A 109 2.63 12.92 -4.69
CA LEU A 109 1.64 13.08 -5.73
C LEU A 109 1.58 14.55 -6.12
N GLU A 110 1.85 14.85 -7.40
CA GLU A 110 1.84 16.20 -7.93
C GLU A 110 0.80 16.34 -9.03
N LEU A 111 -0.02 17.37 -8.90
CA LEU A 111 -0.91 17.83 -9.94
C LEU A 111 -0.16 18.88 -10.77
N PRO A 112 0.06 18.65 -12.08
CA PRO A 112 0.82 19.55 -12.94
C PRO A 112 0.05 20.85 -13.21
N GLU A 113 0.78 21.87 -13.65
CA GLU A 113 0.24 23.23 -13.89
C GLU A 113 -0.97 23.28 -14.82
N ASN A 114 -1.05 22.36 -15.77
CA ASN A 114 -2.11 22.27 -16.77
C ASN A 114 -3.24 21.29 -16.40
N PHE A 115 -3.32 20.87 -15.15
CA PHE A 115 -4.28 19.84 -14.74
C PHE A 115 -5.73 20.25 -15.02
N SER A 116 -6.12 21.47 -14.62
CA SER A 116 -7.47 22.00 -14.90
C SER A 116 -7.75 22.18 -16.38
N ASP A 117 -6.76 22.56 -17.19
CA ASP A 117 -6.90 22.65 -18.65
C ASP A 117 -7.19 21.27 -19.26
N ALA A 118 -6.45 20.25 -18.84
CA ALA A 118 -6.65 18.89 -19.31
C ALA A 118 -8.03 18.33 -18.89
N VAL A 119 -8.49 18.62 -17.66
CA VAL A 119 -9.83 18.23 -17.19
C VAL A 119 -10.93 18.95 -17.99
N ALA A 120 -10.73 20.21 -18.37
CA ALA A 120 -11.68 21.00 -19.15
C ALA A 120 -11.65 20.66 -20.66
N SER A 121 -10.60 19.98 -21.15
CA SER A 121 -10.34 19.77 -22.56
C SER A 121 -11.47 19.09 -23.36
N PRO A 122 -12.30 18.18 -22.79
CA PRO A 122 -13.45 17.62 -23.51
C PRO A 122 -14.44 18.66 -24.01
N THR A 123 -14.56 19.80 -23.33
CA THR A 123 -15.46 20.89 -23.73
C THR A 123 -14.93 21.70 -24.91
N SER A 124 -13.62 21.66 -25.15
CA SER A 124 -12.95 22.37 -26.26
C SER A 124 -12.90 21.58 -27.57
N GLY A 125 -13.41 20.33 -27.57
CA GLY A 125 -13.39 19.44 -28.76
C GLY A 125 -12.03 18.79 -29.04
N LYS A 126 -11.03 18.99 -28.20
CA LYS A 126 -9.72 18.33 -28.26
C LYS A 126 -9.40 17.74 -26.88
N PRO A 127 -9.93 16.54 -26.57
CA PRO A 127 -9.73 15.93 -25.27
C PRO A 127 -8.24 15.59 -25.03
N GLU A 128 -7.69 16.09 -23.93
CA GLU A 128 -6.36 15.77 -23.43
C GLU A 128 -6.47 14.95 -22.15
N LYS A 129 -5.47 14.13 -21.87
CA LYS A 129 -5.45 13.34 -20.63
C LYS A 129 -4.94 14.22 -19.48
N ALA A 130 -5.71 14.30 -18.42
CA ALA A 130 -5.20 14.82 -17.17
C ALA A 130 -4.24 13.79 -16.56
N ASN A 131 -2.98 14.17 -16.38
CA ASN A 131 -1.95 13.31 -15.80
C ASN A 131 -1.69 13.74 -14.35
N LEU A 132 -1.38 12.76 -13.52
CA LEU A 132 -0.83 12.95 -12.19
C LEU A 132 0.62 12.47 -12.22
N ILE A 133 1.50 13.19 -11.52
CA ILE A 133 2.91 12.82 -11.41
C ILE A 133 3.11 12.19 -10.03
N SER A 134 3.55 10.95 -10.00
CA SER A 134 3.91 10.27 -8.75
C SER A 134 5.41 10.00 -8.73
N THR A 135 6.07 10.47 -7.69
CA THR A 135 7.49 10.24 -7.45
C THR A 135 7.66 9.37 -6.22
N TYR A 136 8.46 8.33 -6.33
CA TYR A 136 8.76 7.38 -5.25
C TYR A 136 10.25 7.03 -5.26
N ASN A 137 10.72 6.54 -4.11
CA ASN A 137 12.09 6.07 -3.96
C ASN A 137 12.10 4.54 -4.02
N ASP A 138 12.80 3.96 -5.00
CA ASP A 138 12.91 2.51 -5.20
C ASP A 138 13.54 1.79 -3.99
N ALA A 139 14.31 2.49 -3.16
CA ALA A 139 14.89 1.94 -1.94
C ALA A 139 13.83 1.57 -0.87
N ASN A 140 12.63 2.17 -0.92
CA ASN A 140 11.50 1.89 -0.03
C ASN A 140 10.56 0.79 -0.57
N GLY A 141 10.98 0.05 -1.52
CA GLY A 141 10.43 -0.79 -2.57
C GLY A 141 9.37 -1.84 -2.26
N TYR A 142 9.09 -2.31 -1.04
CA TYR A 142 8.18 -3.45 -0.90
C TYR A 142 6.69 -3.06 -0.95
N LEU A 143 6.30 -1.95 -0.36
CA LEU A 143 4.89 -1.51 -0.36
C LEU A 143 4.45 -0.87 -1.68
N LEU A 144 5.39 -0.26 -2.41
CA LEU A 144 5.11 0.41 -3.69
C LEU A 144 4.89 -0.56 -4.84
N SER A 145 5.50 -1.74 -4.80
CA SER A 145 5.27 -2.79 -5.81
C SER A 145 3.84 -3.35 -5.76
N LEU A 146 3.13 -3.18 -4.62
CA LEU A 146 1.73 -3.58 -4.45
C LEU A 146 0.72 -2.54 -4.99
N ILE A 147 1.14 -1.30 -5.19
CA ILE A 147 0.29 -0.21 -5.69
C ILE A 147 0.37 -0.09 -7.22
N HIS A 148 1.33 -0.78 -7.84
CA HIS A 148 1.56 -0.77 -9.29
C HIS A 148 0.63 -1.74 -10.03
N ILE A 149 -0.67 -1.58 -9.86
CA ILE A 149 -1.70 -2.27 -10.64
C ILE A 149 -2.42 -1.27 -11.54
#